data_e6d729853a88e25ffdd8543f897d1a6e
#
_entry.id   e6d729853a88e25ffdd8543f897d1a6e
#
_cell.length_a   1.000
_cell.length_b   1.000
_cell.length_c   1.000
_cell.angle_alpha   90.00
_cell.angle_beta   90.00
_cell.angle_gamma   90.00
#
_symmetry.space_group_name_H-M   'P 1'
#
loop_
_entity.id
_entity.type
_entity.pdbx_description
1 polymer ?
#
loop_
_entity_poly.entity_id
_entity_poly.type
_entity_poly.pdbx_seq_one_letter_code
_entity_poly.pdbx_strand_id
1 'polypeptide(L)'
;MTRRTVYIVLLMLLSCCADFKDIEIGNPEGIRITGLKGNVVDLEMKIPVTNPRTIGFRIKEIDIKTSVNNHYLGRLSSDRVVVIPPKSSDVYSLKLKLRIANIIEGISLLLDMLNHDNIELQMEGFIKFKSLMVSRKINIEETLSINSFK
;
A
#
# COMPACT_ATOMS: atom_id res chain seq x y z
N MET A 1 35.82 -32.82 10.16
CA MET A 1 34.82 -31.73 10.34
C MET A 1 34.07 -32.01 11.64
N THR A 2 34.32 -31.21 12.66
CA THR A 2 33.74 -31.42 13.99
C THR A 2 32.24 -30.99 13.98
N ARG A 3 31.39 -31.75 14.66
CA ARG A 3 29.93 -31.49 14.79
C ARG A 3 29.62 -30.03 15.15
N ARG A 4 30.52 -29.35 15.83
CA ARG A 4 30.42 -27.88 16.17
C ARG A 4 30.44 -26.99 14.92
N THR A 5 31.24 -27.31 13.91
CA THR A 5 31.35 -26.51 12.67
C THR A 5 30.06 -26.56 11.86
N VAL A 6 29.40 -27.74 11.85
CA VAL A 6 28.11 -27.91 11.17
C VAL A 6 26.98 -27.08 11.81
N TYR A 7 26.96 -26.98 13.16
CA TYR A 7 25.97 -26.15 13.86
C TYR A 7 26.20 -24.67 13.62
N ILE A 8 27.44 -24.21 13.51
CA ILE A 8 27.75 -22.79 13.24
C ILE A 8 27.33 -22.42 11.80
N VAL A 9 27.58 -23.29 10.83
CA VAL A 9 27.14 -23.09 9.44
C VAL A 9 25.62 -23.14 9.33
N LEU A 10 24.96 -24.04 10.05
CA LEU A 10 23.51 -24.14 10.09
C LEU A 10 22.86 -22.90 10.75
N LEU A 11 23.50 -22.36 11.80
CA LEU A 11 23.02 -21.14 12.46
C LEU A 11 23.18 -19.89 11.57
N MET A 12 24.24 -19.82 10.77
CA MET A 12 24.41 -18.72 9.79
C MET A 12 23.41 -18.77 8.64
N LEU A 13 22.91 -19.94 8.28
CA LEU A 13 21.87 -20.09 7.24
C LEU A 13 20.47 -19.64 7.71
N LEU A 14 20.22 -19.57 9.01
CA LEU A 14 18.95 -19.12 9.59
C LEU A 14 18.82 -17.60 9.69
N SER A 15 19.89 -16.84 9.43
CA SER A 15 19.89 -15.36 9.52
C SER A 15 19.35 -14.67 8.28
N CYS A 16 18.86 -15.41 7.28
CA CYS A 16 18.23 -14.81 6.10
C CYS A 16 16.78 -14.44 6.39
N CYS A 17 16.54 -13.67 7.46
CA CYS A 17 15.29 -12.94 7.64
C CYS A 17 15.20 -11.93 6.50
N ALA A 18 14.27 -12.14 5.58
CA ALA A 18 13.90 -11.15 4.58
C ALA A 18 13.24 -9.95 5.29
N ASP A 19 14.06 -9.08 5.86
CA ASP A 19 13.62 -7.86 6.50
C ASP A 19 13.38 -6.80 5.42
N PHE A 20 12.15 -6.27 5.34
CA PHE A 20 11.78 -5.25 4.37
C PHE A 20 12.18 -3.83 4.80
N LYS A 21 12.99 -3.70 5.86
CA LYS A 21 13.38 -2.41 6.46
C LYS A 21 14.18 -1.50 5.52
N ASP A 22 14.88 -2.07 4.54
CA ASP A 22 15.72 -1.30 3.62
C ASP A 22 14.95 -0.77 2.40
N ILE A 23 13.66 -1.09 2.29
CA ILE A 23 12.84 -0.64 1.18
C ILE A 23 12.30 0.74 1.51
N GLU A 24 12.62 1.70 0.64
CA GLU A 24 12.13 3.06 0.78
C GLU A 24 10.89 3.24 -0.12
N ILE A 25 9.80 3.67 0.51
CA ILE A 25 8.56 4.04 -0.18
C ILE A 25 8.43 5.55 -0.04
N GLY A 26 8.51 6.25 -1.17
CA GLY A 26 8.34 7.70 -1.21
C GLY A 26 6.88 8.14 -1.12
N ASN A 27 6.69 9.44 -1.05
CA ASN A 27 5.34 10.01 -1.04
C ASN A 27 4.65 9.78 -2.39
N PRO A 28 3.33 9.53 -2.41
CA PRO A 28 2.59 9.41 -3.65
C PRO A 28 2.71 10.66 -4.52
N GLU A 29 3.02 10.48 -5.80
CA GLU A 29 3.13 11.56 -6.80
C GLU A 29 1.80 11.83 -7.52
N GLY A 30 0.73 11.90 -6.77
CA GLY A 30 -0.60 12.20 -7.30
C GLY A 30 -1.51 10.97 -7.40
N ILE A 31 -2.78 11.26 -7.30
CA ILE A 31 -3.88 10.30 -7.44
C ILE A 31 -4.75 10.77 -8.60
N ARG A 32 -5.06 9.86 -9.52
CA ARG A 32 -5.91 10.15 -10.67
C ARG A 32 -7.10 9.20 -10.71
N ILE A 33 -8.29 9.75 -10.89
CA ILE A 33 -9.49 8.96 -11.19
C ILE A 33 -9.42 8.54 -12.65
N THR A 34 -9.46 7.24 -12.92
CA THR A 34 -9.38 6.66 -14.26
C THR A 34 -10.70 6.09 -14.74
N GLY A 35 -11.67 5.90 -13.85
CA GLY A 35 -13.00 5.41 -14.18
C GLY A 35 -13.96 5.48 -13.00
N LEU A 36 -15.25 5.43 -13.37
CA LEU A 36 -16.36 5.34 -12.42
C LEU A 36 -17.38 4.38 -12.98
N LYS A 37 -17.71 3.33 -12.25
CA LYS A 37 -18.73 2.34 -12.65
C LYS A 37 -19.58 1.94 -11.44
N GLY A 38 -20.83 2.41 -11.43
CA GLY A 38 -21.70 2.22 -10.28
C GLY A 38 -21.10 2.85 -9.02
N ASN A 39 -20.88 2.07 -8.00
CA ASN A 39 -20.26 2.49 -6.74
C ASN A 39 -18.74 2.22 -6.66
N VAL A 40 -18.10 1.91 -7.79
CA VAL A 40 -16.65 1.65 -7.84
C VAL A 40 -15.96 2.76 -8.60
N VAL A 41 -14.99 3.40 -7.93
CA VAL A 41 -14.09 4.41 -8.49
C VAL A 41 -12.75 3.73 -8.77
N ASP A 42 -12.32 3.75 -10.03
CA ASP A 42 -10.99 3.29 -10.44
C ASP A 42 -9.99 4.44 -10.24
N LEU A 43 -8.95 4.15 -9.47
CA LEU A 43 -7.90 5.09 -9.12
C LEU A 43 -6.55 4.60 -9.64
N GLU A 44 -5.73 5.52 -10.08
CA GLU A 44 -4.31 5.28 -10.36
C GLU A 44 -3.47 6.19 -9.47
N MET A 45 -2.54 5.58 -8.74
CA MET A 45 -1.62 6.27 -7.84
C MET A 45 -0.19 5.93 -8.24
N LYS A 46 0.67 6.93 -8.36
CA LYS A 46 2.10 6.76 -8.63
C LYS A 46 2.87 6.84 -7.33
N ILE A 47 3.71 5.84 -7.05
CA ILE A 47 4.52 5.77 -5.83
C ILE A 47 5.96 5.51 -6.21
N PRO A 48 6.92 6.37 -5.81
CA PRO A 48 8.34 6.08 -5.90
C PRO A 48 8.70 4.96 -4.93
N VAL A 49 9.38 3.93 -5.42
CA VAL A 49 9.86 2.82 -4.58
C VAL A 49 11.30 2.53 -4.91
N THR A 50 12.15 2.54 -3.89
CA THR A 50 13.55 2.14 -3.99
C THR A 50 13.74 0.81 -3.27
N ASN A 51 14.17 -0.20 -4.04
CA ASN A 51 14.53 -1.51 -3.53
C ASN A 51 16.04 -1.74 -3.70
N PRO A 52 16.87 -1.48 -2.68
CA PRO A 52 18.31 -1.68 -2.76
C PRO A 52 18.73 -3.17 -2.72
N ARG A 53 17.78 -4.06 -2.44
CA ARG A 53 18.03 -5.48 -2.22
C ARG A 53 18.29 -6.24 -3.51
N THR A 54 18.97 -7.38 -3.39
CA THR A 54 19.20 -8.32 -4.49
C THR A 54 17.99 -9.19 -4.83
N ILE A 55 16.92 -9.08 -4.04
CA ILE A 55 15.69 -9.86 -4.20
C ILE A 55 14.53 -8.89 -4.43
N GLY A 56 13.77 -9.14 -5.50
CA GLY A 56 12.55 -8.41 -5.79
C GLY A 56 11.37 -8.87 -4.93
N PHE A 57 10.32 -8.05 -4.90
CA PHE A 57 9.07 -8.38 -4.24
C PHE A 57 7.86 -7.96 -5.07
N ARG A 58 6.70 -8.41 -4.64
CA ARG A 58 5.41 -8.10 -5.28
C ARG A 58 4.44 -7.60 -4.23
N ILE A 59 3.74 -6.53 -4.55
CA ILE A 59 2.54 -6.12 -3.83
C ILE A 59 1.39 -6.95 -4.39
N LYS A 60 0.89 -7.90 -3.58
CA LYS A 60 -0.11 -8.89 -4.01
C LYS A 60 -1.53 -8.42 -3.79
N GLU A 61 -1.74 -7.72 -2.69
CA GLU A 61 -3.07 -7.39 -2.23
C GLU A 61 -3.01 -6.13 -1.36
N ILE A 62 -3.92 -5.23 -1.60
CA ILE A 62 -4.20 -4.06 -0.76
C ILE A 62 -5.67 -4.17 -0.41
N ASP A 63 -5.99 -4.11 0.86
CA ASP A 63 -7.36 -4.12 1.38
C ASP A 63 -7.44 -3.17 2.57
N ILE A 64 -7.98 -1.98 2.33
CA ILE A 64 -8.01 -0.87 3.29
C ILE A 64 -9.43 -0.32 3.38
N LYS A 65 -9.98 -0.28 4.57
CA LYS A 65 -11.16 0.50 4.88
C LYS A 65 -10.77 1.97 4.98
N THR A 66 -11.56 2.83 4.37
CA THR A 66 -11.31 4.25 4.33
C THR A 66 -12.50 4.99 4.92
N SER A 67 -12.23 5.89 5.86
CA SER A 67 -13.21 6.80 6.45
C SER A 67 -12.73 8.24 6.34
N VAL A 68 -13.66 9.17 6.22
CA VAL A 68 -13.43 10.61 6.14
C VAL A 68 -14.19 11.26 7.27
N ASN A 69 -13.51 12.02 8.14
CA ASN A 69 -14.11 12.66 9.32
C ASN A 69 -14.99 11.70 10.13
N ASN A 70 -14.48 10.48 10.40
CA ASN A 70 -15.18 9.37 11.07
C ASN A 70 -16.38 8.76 10.31
N HIS A 71 -16.66 9.20 9.08
CA HIS A 71 -17.71 8.61 8.23
C HIS A 71 -17.11 7.59 7.27
N TYR A 72 -17.65 6.38 7.28
CA TYR A 72 -17.15 5.31 6.41
C TYR A 72 -17.41 5.62 4.94
N LEU A 73 -16.35 5.87 4.19
CA LEU A 73 -16.41 6.15 2.75
C LEU A 73 -16.53 4.86 1.93
N GLY A 74 -15.69 3.87 2.25
CA GLY A 74 -15.67 2.64 1.47
C GLY A 74 -14.40 1.81 1.68
N ARG A 75 -14.19 0.86 0.76
CA ARG A 75 -13.06 -0.06 0.79
C ARG A 75 -12.17 0.14 -0.44
N LEU A 76 -10.90 0.38 -0.18
CA LEU A 76 -9.85 0.48 -1.19
C LEU A 76 -9.19 -0.88 -1.36
N SER A 77 -9.09 -1.36 -2.58
CA SER A 77 -8.45 -2.64 -2.92
C SER A 77 -7.55 -2.50 -4.14
N SER A 78 -6.51 -3.35 -4.24
CA SER A 78 -5.68 -3.42 -5.43
C SER A 78 -6.39 -4.17 -6.56
N ASP A 79 -6.26 -3.65 -7.78
CA ASP A 79 -6.78 -4.31 -8.99
C ASP A 79 -5.75 -5.30 -9.56
N ARG A 80 -4.45 -5.01 -9.39
CA ARG A 80 -3.36 -5.78 -9.97
C ARG A 80 -2.18 -5.95 -9.02
N VAL A 81 -1.42 -7.01 -9.27
CA VAL A 81 -0.12 -7.22 -8.63
C VAL A 81 0.90 -6.24 -9.21
N VAL A 82 1.63 -5.55 -8.33
CA VAL A 82 2.76 -4.70 -8.72
C VAL A 82 4.05 -5.42 -8.41
N VAL A 83 4.94 -5.50 -9.40
CA VAL A 83 6.24 -6.15 -9.28
C VAL A 83 7.32 -5.11 -9.09
N ILE A 84 8.08 -5.22 -8.01
CA ILE A 84 9.22 -4.37 -7.70
C ILE A 84 10.48 -5.19 -7.89
N PRO A 85 11.28 -4.92 -8.92
CA PRO A 85 12.51 -5.66 -9.22
C PRO A 85 13.58 -5.50 -8.12
N PRO A 86 14.58 -6.38 -8.07
CA PRO A 86 15.74 -6.17 -7.23
C PRO A 86 16.56 -4.99 -7.73
N LYS A 87 17.26 -4.29 -6.83
CA LYS A 87 18.16 -3.17 -7.12
C LYS A 87 17.53 -2.12 -8.05
N SER A 88 16.26 -1.78 -7.76
CA SER A 88 15.49 -0.82 -8.56
C SER A 88 15.15 0.43 -7.76
N SER A 89 15.12 1.57 -8.45
CA SER A 89 14.57 2.82 -7.93
C SER A 89 13.76 3.44 -9.06
N ASP A 90 12.42 3.38 -8.94
CA ASP A 90 11.50 3.78 -10.00
C ASP A 90 10.14 4.20 -9.43
N VAL A 91 9.31 4.81 -10.27
CA VAL A 91 7.94 5.20 -9.94
C VAL A 91 6.97 4.14 -10.46
N TYR A 92 6.28 3.50 -9.54
CA TYR A 92 5.34 2.42 -9.84
C TYR A 92 3.90 2.91 -9.84
N SER A 93 3.14 2.50 -10.85
CA SER A 93 1.71 2.78 -10.92
C SER A 93 0.90 1.70 -10.20
N LEU A 94 0.18 2.09 -9.16
CA LEU A 94 -0.78 1.26 -8.45
C LEU A 94 -2.18 1.53 -8.98
N LYS A 95 -2.83 0.50 -9.52
CA LYS A 95 -4.24 0.55 -9.89
C LYS A 95 -5.08 0.05 -8.73
N LEU A 96 -5.93 0.91 -8.23
CA LEU A 96 -6.76 0.70 -7.06
C LEU A 96 -8.23 0.85 -7.41
N LYS A 97 -9.08 0.17 -6.66
CA LYS A 97 -10.54 0.28 -6.74
C LYS A 97 -11.08 0.72 -5.39
N LEU A 98 -11.69 1.88 -5.35
CA LEU A 98 -12.43 2.35 -4.19
C LEU A 98 -13.91 1.99 -4.37
N ARG A 99 -14.39 1.04 -3.58
CA ARG A 99 -15.81 0.68 -3.53
C ARG A 99 -16.50 1.54 -2.49
N ILE A 100 -17.27 2.51 -2.93
CA ILE A 100 -18.04 3.42 -2.07
C ILE A 100 -19.19 2.64 -1.44
N ALA A 101 -19.36 2.75 -0.12
CA ALA A 101 -20.37 2.02 0.63
C ALA A 101 -21.79 2.52 0.33
N ASN A 102 -21.98 3.84 0.33
CA ASN A 102 -23.22 4.51 -0.01
C ASN A 102 -22.91 5.65 -1.00
N ILE A 103 -23.50 5.59 -2.19
CA ILE A 103 -23.16 6.52 -3.28
C ILE A 103 -23.52 7.96 -2.90
N ILE A 104 -24.68 8.19 -2.32
CA ILE A 104 -25.15 9.53 -1.98
C ILE A 104 -24.26 10.15 -0.89
N GLU A 105 -24.03 9.42 0.18
CA GLU A 105 -23.18 9.84 1.29
C GLU A 105 -21.71 9.97 0.85
N GLY A 106 -21.22 9.04 0.05
CA GLY A 106 -19.86 9.06 -0.47
C GLY A 106 -19.57 10.24 -1.39
N ILE A 107 -20.52 10.63 -2.24
CA ILE A 107 -20.40 11.84 -3.06
C ILE A 107 -20.37 13.09 -2.18
N SER A 108 -21.25 13.17 -1.18
CA SER A 108 -21.21 14.27 -0.20
C SER A 108 -19.86 14.37 0.49
N LEU A 109 -19.33 13.26 0.99
CA LEU A 109 -18.02 13.23 1.64
C LEU A 109 -16.88 13.65 0.69
N LEU A 110 -16.93 13.20 -0.57
CA LEU A 110 -15.94 13.61 -1.57
C LEU A 110 -16.03 15.09 -1.90
N LEU A 111 -17.23 15.66 -1.97
CA LEU A 111 -17.44 17.11 -2.15
C LEU A 111 -16.97 17.90 -0.94
N ASP A 112 -17.21 17.40 0.26
CA ASP A 112 -16.71 18.00 1.50
C ASP A 112 -15.16 18.01 1.52
N MET A 113 -14.53 16.95 1.02
CA MET A 113 -13.06 16.88 0.85
C MET A 113 -12.51 17.97 -0.08
N LEU A 114 -13.28 18.38 -1.09
CA LEU A 114 -12.85 19.41 -2.03
C LEU A 114 -13.06 20.82 -1.50
N ASN A 115 -13.98 21.01 -0.55
CA ASN A 115 -14.42 22.32 -0.07
C ASN A 115 -13.90 22.70 1.33
N HIS A 116 -13.35 21.76 2.09
CA HIS A 116 -12.87 21.99 3.45
C HIS A 116 -11.36 21.82 3.58
N ASP A 117 -10.73 22.74 4.30
CA ASP A 117 -9.27 22.79 4.45
C ASP A 117 -8.69 21.78 5.47
N ASN A 118 -9.54 21.18 6.31
CA ASN A 118 -9.13 20.21 7.32
C ASN A 118 -9.94 18.93 7.20
N ILE A 119 -9.34 17.94 6.54
CA ILE A 119 -9.96 16.63 6.35
C ILE A 119 -9.14 15.60 7.09
N GLU A 120 -9.80 14.79 7.88
CA GLU A 120 -9.24 13.63 8.54
C GLU A 120 -9.55 12.37 7.73
N LEU A 121 -8.51 11.82 7.10
CA LEU A 121 -8.60 10.56 6.36
C LEU A 121 -8.07 9.42 7.25
N GLN A 122 -8.94 8.50 7.61
CA GLN A 122 -8.61 7.32 8.39
C GLN A 122 -8.54 6.11 7.48
N MET A 123 -7.46 5.34 7.61
CA MET A 123 -7.21 4.12 6.84
C MET A 123 -6.90 2.96 7.78
N GLU A 124 -7.68 1.89 7.69
CA GLU A 124 -7.52 0.66 8.46
C GLU A 124 -7.54 -0.54 7.54
N GLY A 125 -6.51 -1.38 7.58
CA GLY A 125 -6.47 -2.56 6.73
C GLY A 125 -5.12 -3.20 6.63
N PHE A 126 -4.77 -3.72 5.45
CA PHE A 126 -3.48 -4.35 5.25
C PHE A 126 -2.99 -4.27 3.81
N ILE A 127 -1.66 -4.42 3.69
CA ILE A 127 -0.97 -4.67 2.43
C ILE A 127 -0.23 -5.99 2.53
N LYS A 128 -0.38 -6.85 1.52
CA LYS A 128 0.26 -8.15 1.43
C LYS A 128 1.38 -8.13 0.41
N PHE A 129 2.56 -8.39 0.89
CA PHE A 129 3.78 -8.50 0.09
C PHE A 129 4.18 -9.96 -0.10
N LYS A 130 4.79 -10.26 -1.24
CA LYS A 130 5.40 -11.57 -1.50
C LYS A 130 6.79 -11.40 -2.12
N SER A 131 7.78 -12.06 -1.54
CA SER A 131 9.14 -12.16 -2.08
C SER A 131 9.55 -13.61 -2.09
N LEU A 132 9.93 -14.15 -3.26
CA LEU A 132 10.24 -15.58 -3.43
C LEU A 132 9.19 -16.49 -2.78
N MET A 133 9.56 -17.16 -1.66
CA MET A 133 8.67 -18.05 -0.90
C MET A 133 8.06 -17.38 0.35
N VAL A 134 8.49 -16.16 0.68
CA VAL A 134 8.02 -15.46 1.89
C VAL A 134 6.88 -14.53 1.52
N SER A 135 5.76 -14.67 2.22
CA SER A 135 4.63 -13.74 2.15
C SER A 135 4.49 -13.04 3.49
N ARG A 136 4.39 -11.71 3.48
CA ARG A 136 4.14 -10.89 4.68
C ARG A 136 2.90 -10.04 4.49
N LYS A 137 2.14 -9.92 5.56
CA LYS A 137 0.99 -9.01 5.69
C LYS A 137 1.39 -7.90 6.65
N ILE A 138 1.31 -6.65 6.19
CA ILE A 138 1.56 -5.47 7.01
C ILE A 138 0.21 -4.82 7.26
N ASN A 139 -0.14 -4.68 8.52
CA ASN A 139 -1.34 -3.96 8.91
C ASN A 139 -1.07 -2.46 8.83
N ILE A 140 -2.08 -1.73 8.39
CA ILE A 140 -2.09 -0.27 8.29
C ILE A 140 -3.20 0.23 9.19
N GLU A 141 -2.87 1.17 10.04
CA GLU A 141 -3.79 1.94 10.85
C GLU A 141 -3.23 3.36 10.90
N GLU A 142 -3.71 4.21 10.00
CA GLU A 142 -3.19 5.56 9.81
C GLU A 142 -4.33 6.57 9.78
N THR A 143 -4.08 7.71 10.40
CA THR A 143 -4.94 8.89 10.32
C THR A 143 -4.13 10.04 9.74
N LEU A 144 -4.55 10.51 8.58
CA LEU A 144 -3.91 11.61 7.86
C LEU A 144 -4.79 12.86 7.93
N SER A 145 -4.23 13.95 8.43
CA SER A 145 -4.86 15.27 8.31
C SER A 145 -4.43 15.91 6.99
N ILE A 146 -5.34 16.04 6.06
CA ILE A 146 -5.09 16.61 4.74
C ILE A 146 -5.50 18.09 4.79
N ASN A 147 -4.52 18.98 4.75
CA ASN A 147 -4.73 20.42 4.65
C ASN A 147 -4.70 20.77 3.16
N SER A 148 -5.90 20.95 2.59
CA SER A 148 -6.20 21.42 1.22
C SER A 148 -5.43 20.78 0.06
N PHE A 149 -6.18 20.20 -0.86
CA PHE A 149 -5.69 19.90 -2.23
C PHE A 149 -5.67 21.22 -3.05
N LYS A 150 -4.71 22.11 -2.77
CA LYS A 150 -4.42 23.27 -3.63
C LYS A 150 -3.24 22.99 -4.52
#